data_668315d75666475062fd7aed17e44bd5
#
_entry.id   668315d75666475062fd7aed17e44bd5
#
_cell.length_a   1.000
_cell.length_b   1.000
_cell.length_c   1.000
_cell.angle_alpha   90.00
_cell.angle_beta   90.00
_cell.angle_gamma   90.00
#
_symmetry.space_group_name_H-M   'P 1'
#
loop_
_entity.id
_entity.type
_entity.pdbx_description
1 polymer ?
#
loop_
_entity_poly.entity_id
_entity_poly.type
_entity_poly.pdbx_seq_one_letter_code
_entity_poly.pdbx_strand_id
1 'polypeptide(L)'
;MSKQITRFFSYYRPYKKLFLLDFTCAVFAGLLELAFPVAVNQVIDKIMPKGEFRTILLACFALLLFYVLNTVLQYIVVFFGHKLGVNIETDMRRELFAHLQTQPYEYYDNQKTGKLISRLTTDLFEISEVAHHGPEDVFITIMTLLGAFLLMLQNHVKLALATFALLPLITLALVFFNKKMTSVNNRIYEDIGEFNAGVEASVSGIRVTQSFANEEHEFHRFGGLSDAYRKSKIVFYRLMAVSSSYNYFLIRLINLFTLIFGSYYVIQGELTNGQFVGFILLANVFVRPIEKVNTMIESYPKGIAGFTRLTEELDKQPAIADRPTAQAVTELSGDIRYDDVSFSYADGKKVLHHIDLHIQPGETVAFVGQSGSGKTTLCNLLPRFYEVTEGRITIDGMDIRDMTLASLRSQIGIVQQDVFLFPGSIRENIAYGRLEATEEEILAAASMAHLDGVFAQMPDGIDTQIGERGVKLSGGQKQRVAIARMFLKNPPILILDEATSALDTETEQVIQKSLNTLAKGRTTMIIAHRLASIKHATRIVVVSADGIVEQGTHEALMAKGGAYRALYDAQFRS
;
A
#
# COMPACT_ATOMS: atom_id res chain seq x y z
N MET A 1 -12.23 14.06 14.25
CA MET A 1 -12.03 12.97 15.24
C MET A 1 -13.26 12.06 15.38
N SER A 2 -14.47 12.55 15.65
CA SER A 2 -15.68 11.70 15.79
C SER A 2 -15.98 10.83 14.55
N LYS A 3 -15.92 11.38 13.34
CA LYS A 3 -16.20 10.65 12.08
C LYS A 3 -15.18 9.51 11.80
N GLN A 4 -13.91 9.74 12.09
CA GLN A 4 -12.87 8.71 11.92
C GLN A 4 -13.02 7.57 12.93
N ILE A 5 -13.34 7.88 14.18
CA ILE A 5 -13.62 6.87 15.22
C ILE A 5 -14.83 6.01 14.82
N THR A 6 -15.92 6.62 14.37
CA THR A 6 -17.11 5.90 13.90
C THR A 6 -16.78 4.99 12.71
N ARG A 7 -15.95 5.47 11.75
CA ARG A 7 -15.51 4.68 10.60
C ARG A 7 -14.62 3.51 11.05
N PHE A 8 -13.70 3.74 11.98
CA PHE A 8 -12.86 2.69 12.55
C PHE A 8 -13.70 1.57 13.16
N PHE A 9 -14.65 1.91 14.05
CA PHE A 9 -15.53 0.92 14.66
C PHE A 9 -16.52 0.26 13.69
N SER A 10 -16.73 0.83 12.49
CA SER A 10 -17.57 0.19 11.48
C SER A 10 -16.98 -1.14 10.98
N TYR A 11 -15.65 -1.27 10.95
CA TYR A 11 -14.96 -2.51 10.56
C TYR A 11 -15.15 -3.68 11.52
N TYR A 12 -15.60 -3.41 12.77
CA TYR A 12 -15.94 -4.48 13.71
C TYR A 12 -17.33 -5.08 13.46
N ARG A 13 -18.19 -4.40 12.67
CA ARG A 13 -19.58 -4.84 12.47
C ARG A 13 -19.71 -6.27 11.93
N PRO A 14 -18.91 -6.72 10.95
CA PRO A 14 -18.96 -8.12 10.48
C PRO A 14 -18.53 -9.12 11.55
N TYR A 15 -17.67 -8.70 12.48
CA TYR A 15 -16.99 -9.56 13.46
C TYR A 15 -17.48 -9.39 14.89
N LYS A 16 -18.70 -8.88 15.11
CA LYS A 16 -19.27 -8.60 16.45
C LYS A 16 -19.19 -9.77 17.41
N LYS A 17 -19.46 -10.99 16.92
CA LYS A 17 -19.41 -12.20 17.75
C LYS A 17 -17.99 -12.52 18.21
N LEU A 18 -17.03 -12.34 17.30
CA LEU A 18 -15.61 -12.58 17.59
C LEU A 18 -15.07 -11.56 18.59
N PHE A 19 -15.37 -10.27 18.38
CA PHE A 19 -15.02 -9.20 19.31
C PHE A 19 -15.64 -9.42 20.71
N LEU A 20 -16.92 -9.79 20.76
CA LEU A 20 -17.60 -10.03 22.04
C LEU A 20 -16.99 -11.22 22.80
N LEU A 21 -16.65 -12.32 22.10
CA LEU A 21 -15.98 -13.48 22.68
C LEU A 21 -14.62 -13.07 23.27
N ASP A 22 -13.79 -12.43 22.49
CA ASP A 22 -12.47 -11.96 22.85
C ASP A 22 -12.52 -11.04 24.07
N PHE A 23 -13.29 -9.95 23.98
CA PHE A 23 -13.44 -8.96 25.03
C PHE A 23 -14.01 -9.56 26.33
N THR A 24 -15.02 -10.46 26.23
CA THR A 24 -15.60 -11.11 27.40
C THR A 24 -14.57 -12.02 28.09
N CYS A 25 -13.83 -12.82 27.32
CA CYS A 25 -12.78 -13.67 27.86
C CYS A 25 -11.65 -12.84 28.52
N ALA A 26 -11.29 -11.70 27.93
CA ALA A 26 -10.30 -10.77 28.49
C ALA A 26 -10.78 -10.19 29.83
N VAL A 27 -12.05 -9.77 29.93
CA VAL A 27 -12.66 -9.31 31.18
C VAL A 27 -12.62 -10.40 32.26
N PHE A 28 -13.01 -11.63 31.93
CA PHE A 28 -12.96 -12.74 32.88
C PHE A 28 -11.52 -13.07 33.30
N ALA A 29 -10.57 -13.05 32.37
CA ALA A 29 -9.16 -13.25 32.69
C ALA A 29 -8.65 -12.20 33.70
N GLY A 30 -8.97 -10.93 33.46
CA GLY A 30 -8.62 -9.83 34.38
C GLY A 30 -9.29 -9.94 35.75
N LEU A 31 -10.56 -10.35 35.80
CA LEU A 31 -11.25 -10.61 37.09
C LEU A 31 -10.63 -11.78 37.87
N LEU A 32 -10.22 -12.86 37.20
CA LEU A 32 -9.51 -13.96 37.83
C LEU A 32 -8.15 -13.52 38.35
N GLU A 33 -7.44 -12.64 37.63
CA GLU A 33 -6.16 -12.09 38.09
C GLU A 33 -6.32 -11.27 39.40
N LEU A 34 -7.43 -10.53 39.53
CA LEU A 34 -7.79 -9.81 40.76
C LEU A 34 -8.29 -10.73 41.88
N ALA A 35 -8.97 -11.81 41.56
CA ALA A 35 -9.51 -12.76 42.54
C ALA A 35 -8.40 -13.61 43.19
N PHE A 36 -7.30 -13.88 42.49
CA PHE A 36 -6.21 -14.72 43.02
C PHE A 36 -5.59 -14.20 44.34
N PRO A 37 -5.17 -12.90 44.46
CA PRO A 37 -4.67 -12.34 45.71
C PRO A 37 -5.68 -12.47 46.86
N VAL A 38 -6.98 -12.28 46.56
CA VAL A 38 -8.03 -12.43 47.58
C VAL A 38 -8.18 -13.88 48.05
N ALA A 39 -8.11 -14.83 47.10
CA ALA A 39 -8.17 -16.25 47.43
C ALA A 39 -6.95 -16.68 48.30
N VAL A 40 -5.74 -16.23 47.96
CA VAL A 40 -4.54 -16.51 48.77
C VAL A 40 -4.67 -15.93 50.17
N ASN A 41 -5.20 -14.70 50.33
CA ASN A 41 -5.50 -14.12 51.64
C ASN A 41 -6.42 -15.05 52.47
N GLN A 42 -7.52 -15.55 51.88
CA GLN A 42 -8.44 -16.47 52.57
C GLN A 42 -7.78 -17.79 52.94
N VAL A 43 -6.90 -18.32 52.14
CA VAL A 43 -6.14 -19.54 52.45
C VAL A 43 -5.25 -19.32 53.67
N ILE A 44 -4.51 -18.21 53.72
CA ILE A 44 -3.56 -17.93 54.83
C ILE A 44 -4.30 -17.63 56.13
N ASP A 45 -5.37 -16.82 56.09
CA ASP A 45 -6.03 -16.36 57.32
C ASP A 45 -7.10 -17.31 57.84
N LYS A 46 -7.76 -18.11 56.98
CA LYS A 46 -8.90 -18.93 57.42
C LYS A 46 -8.65 -20.44 57.32
N ILE A 47 -7.82 -20.88 56.35
CA ILE A 47 -7.60 -22.32 56.13
C ILE A 47 -6.35 -22.81 56.89
N MET A 48 -5.24 -22.11 56.73
CA MET A 48 -3.96 -22.47 57.30
C MET A 48 -3.99 -22.57 58.86
N PRO A 49 -4.68 -21.68 59.62
CA PRO A 49 -4.74 -21.77 61.07
C PRO A 49 -5.47 -22.99 61.58
N LYS A 50 -6.30 -23.68 60.78
CA LYS A 50 -7.00 -24.91 61.16
C LYS A 50 -6.07 -26.11 61.24
N GLY A 51 -4.84 -26.04 60.72
CA GLY A 51 -3.83 -27.09 60.80
C GLY A 51 -4.10 -28.35 59.96
N GLU A 52 -5.16 -28.35 59.13
CA GLU A 52 -5.57 -29.48 58.31
C GLU A 52 -4.88 -29.44 56.94
N PHE A 53 -3.79 -30.16 56.78
CA PHE A 53 -3.01 -30.18 55.54
C PHE A 53 -3.85 -30.60 54.31
N ARG A 54 -4.82 -31.53 54.51
CA ARG A 54 -5.74 -31.97 53.46
C ARG A 54 -6.59 -30.80 52.92
N THR A 55 -7.08 -29.92 53.78
CA THR A 55 -7.86 -28.74 53.42
C THR A 55 -7.01 -27.72 52.68
N ILE A 56 -5.73 -27.56 53.07
CA ILE A 56 -4.77 -26.70 52.33
C ILE A 56 -4.52 -27.26 50.94
N LEU A 57 -4.31 -28.58 50.78
CA LEU A 57 -4.13 -29.20 49.45
C LEU A 57 -5.34 -29.00 48.54
N LEU A 58 -6.56 -29.12 49.08
CA LEU A 58 -7.78 -28.86 48.32
C LEU A 58 -7.88 -27.41 47.88
N ALA A 59 -7.51 -26.45 48.73
CA ALA A 59 -7.46 -25.03 48.39
C ALA A 59 -6.40 -24.75 47.31
N CYS A 60 -5.22 -25.35 47.41
CA CYS A 60 -4.18 -25.24 46.38
C CYS A 60 -4.62 -25.87 45.05
N PHE A 61 -5.35 -26.98 45.07
CA PHE A 61 -5.92 -27.59 43.88
C PHE A 61 -6.99 -26.68 43.24
N ALA A 62 -7.83 -26.02 44.04
CA ALA A 62 -8.77 -25.02 43.54
C ALA A 62 -8.04 -23.83 42.87
N LEU A 63 -6.96 -23.32 43.48
CA LEU A 63 -6.11 -22.28 42.86
C LEU A 63 -5.47 -22.75 41.55
N LEU A 64 -5.04 -24.02 41.49
CA LEU A 64 -4.54 -24.61 40.24
C LEU A 64 -5.62 -24.59 39.14
N LEU A 65 -6.86 -24.92 39.45
CA LEU A 65 -7.98 -24.84 38.48
C LEU A 65 -8.21 -23.40 38.03
N PHE A 66 -8.05 -22.39 38.90
CA PHE A 66 -8.08 -20.99 38.53
C PHE A 66 -6.99 -20.66 37.50
N TYR A 67 -5.77 -21.13 37.70
CA TYR A 67 -4.68 -20.91 36.73
C TYR A 67 -4.95 -21.60 35.41
N VAL A 68 -5.44 -22.84 35.40
CA VAL A 68 -5.80 -23.56 34.17
C VAL A 68 -6.88 -22.81 33.43
N LEU A 69 -7.94 -22.37 34.11
CA LEU A 69 -9.01 -21.59 33.51
C LEU A 69 -8.47 -20.26 32.91
N ASN A 70 -7.64 -19.53 33.67
CA ASN A 70 -7.04 -18.29 33.19
C ASN A 70 -6.15 -18.53 31.97
N THR A 71 -5.39 -19.63 31.95
CA THR A 71 -4.57 -20.01 30.80
C THR A 71 -5.41 -20.26 29.54
N VAL A 72 -6.55 -20.93 29.69
CA VAL A 72 -7.50 -21.15 28.58
C VAL A 72 -8.08 -19.83 28.09
N LEU A 73 -8.49 -18.95 29.00
CA LEU A 73 -9.00 -17.61 28.65
C LEU A 73 -7.93 -16.80 27.92
N GLN A 74 -6.70 -16.79 28.40
CA GLN A 74 -5.57 -16.11 27.75
C GLN A 74 -5.32 -16.65 26.33
N TYR A 75 -5.39 -17.99 26.14
CA TYR A 75 -5.30 -18.57 24.80
C TYR A 75 -6.40 -18.05 23.88
N ILE A 76 -7.64 -17.99 24.37
CA ILE A 76 -8.78 -17.48 23.58
C ILE A 76 -8.54 -16.01 23.21
N VAL A 77 -8.17 -15.17 24.16
CA VAL A 77 -7.89 -13.75 23.95
C VAL A 77 -6.79 -13.55 22.92
N VAL A 78 -5.64 -14.19 23.08
CA VAL A 78 -4.53 -14.04 22.15
C VAL A 78 -4.90 -14.52 20.75
N PHE A 79 -5.50 -15.71 20.62
CA PHE A 79 -5.81 -16.27 19.30
C PHE A 79 -6.95 -15.53 18.58
N PHE A 80 -8.08 -15.32 19.27
CA PHE A 80 -9.25 -14.72 18.64
C PHE A 80 -9.12 -13.21 18.47
N GLY A 81 -8.38 -12.54 19.36
CA GLY A 81 -8.05 -11.13 19.21
C GLY A 81 -7.18 -10.89 17.97
N HIS A 82 -6.07 -11.61 17.79
CA HIS A 82 -5.25 -11.48 16.59
C HIS A 82 -6.04 -11.88 15.32
N LYS A 83 -6.89 -12.92 15.39
CA LYS A 83 -7.79 -13.28 14.28
C LYS A 83 -8.74 -12.15 13.91
N LEU A 84 -9.24 -11.41 14.90
CA LEU A 84 -10.07 -10.20 14.65
C LEU A 84 -9.25 -9.13 13.92
N GLY A 85 -8.05 -8.82 14.40
CA GLY A 85 -7.15 -7.84 13.78
C GLY A 85 -6.84 -8.19 12.33
N VAL A 86 -6.43 -9.44 12.05
CA VAL A 86 -6.12 -9.92 10.69
C VAL A 86 -7.32 -9.85 9.75
N ASN A 87 -8.52 -10.15 10.24
CA ASN A 87 -9.75 -10.04 9.43
C ASN A 87 -10.04 -8.59 9.05
N ILE A 88 -9.96 -7.66 10.02
CA ILE A 88 -10.14 -6.23 9.79
C ILE A 88 -9.09 -5.69 8.80
N GLU A 89 -7.83 -6.08 8.99
CA GLU A 89 -6.72 -5.74 8.08
C GLU A 89 -7.01 -6.21 6.64
N THR A 90 -7.50 -7.45 6.50
CA THR A 90 -7.81 -8.03 5.20
C THR A 90 -8.94 -7.28 4.50
N ASP A 91 -9.97 -6.89 5.23
CA ASP A 91 -11.09 -6.12 4.67
C ASP A 91 -10.64 -4.72 4.24
N MET A 92 -9.86 -4.02 5.09
CA MET A 92 -9.27 -2.72 4.75
C MET A 92 -8.35 -2.81 3.52
N ARG A 93 -7.54 -3.88 3.43
CA ARG A 93 -6.66 -4.11 2.28
C ARG A 93 -7.44 -4.30 0.98
N ARG A 94 -8.52 -5.08 1.02
CA ARG A 94 -9.40 -5.29 -0.14
C ARG A 94 -10.07 -3.99 -0.57
N GLU A 95 -10.61 -3.24 0.40
CA GLU A 95 -11.26 -1.94 0.13
C GLU A 95 -10.27 -0.94 -0.49
N LEU A 96 -9.07 -0.81 0.10
CA LEU A 96 -8.04 0.08 -0.42
C LEU A 96 -7.56 -0.35 -1.81
N PHE A 97 -7.30 -1.64 -2.03
CA PHE A 97 -6.87 -2.14 -3.33
C PHE A 97 -7.95 -1.92 -4.41
N ALA A 98 -9.21 -2.22 -4.10
CA ALA A 98 -10.33 -1.95 -5.00
C ALA A 98 -10.44 -0.46 -5.33
N HIS A 99 -10.30 0.41 -4.33
CA HIS A 99 -10.31 1.86 -4.52
C HIS A 99 -9.16 2.34 -5.40
N LEU A 100 -7.94 1.84 -5.18
CA LEU A 100 -6.79 2.17 -6.03
C LEU A 100 -7.04 1.79 -7.49
N GLN A 101 -7.70 0.66 -7.80
CA GLN A 101 -8.02 0.25 -9.17
C GLN A 101 -9.00 1.21 -9.88
N THR A 102 -9.72 2.06 -9.15
CA THR A 102 -10.62 3.07 -9.73
C THR A 102 -9.95 4.40 -10.01
N GLN A 103 -8.74 4.63 -9.51
CA GLN A 103 -8.03 5.89 -9.70
C GLN A 103 -7.57 6.08 -11.15
N PRO A 104 -7.60 7.32 -11.69
CA PRO A 104 -7.16 7.61 -13.05
C PRO A 104 -5.63 7.52 -13.16
N TYR A 105 -5.13 7.46 -14.40
CA TYR A 105 -3.70 7.35 -14.71
C TYR A 105 -2.88 8.51 -14.10
N GLU A 106 -3.41 9.72 -14.14
CA GLU A 106 -2.82 10.94 -13.56
C GLU A 106 -2.52 10.81 -12.06
N TYR A 107 -3.34 10.07 -11.31
CA TYR A 107 -3.10 9.79 -9.91
C TYR A 107 -1.77 9.04 -9.73
N TYR A 108 -1.49 8.05 -10.59
CA TYR A 108 -0.28 7.22 -10.52
C TYR A 108 0.98 7.96 -10.96
N ASP A 109 0.88 8.89 -11.91
CA ASP A 109 2.00 9.74 -12.34
C ASP A 109 2.57 10.57 -11.19
N ASN A 110 1.70 10.98 -10.26
CA ASN A 110 2.04 11.81 -9.11
C ASN A 110 2.33 11.02 -7.82
N GLN A 111 2.27 9.68 -7.85
CA GLN A 111 2.49 8.85 -6.67
C GLN A 111 3.72 7.94 -6.82
N LYS A 112 4.49 7.82 -5.74
CA LYS A 112 5.56 6.82 -5.67
C LYS A 112 4.94 5.45 -5.35
N THR A 113 5.18 4.45 -6.18
CA THR A 113 4.69 3.07 -6.00
C THR A 113 5.03 2.51 -4.61
N GLY A 114 6.24 2.74 -4.10
CA GLY A 114 6.65 2.30 -2.77
C GLY A 114 5.78 2.87 -1.64
N LYS A 115 5.25 4.11 -1.79
CA LYS A 115 4.33 4.70 -0.83
C LYS A 115 2.97 3.98 -0.81
N LEU A 116 2.46 3.59 -1.97
CA LEU A 116 1.21 2.82 -2.08
C LEU A 116 1.36 1.40 -1.51
N ILE A 117 2.50 0.75 -1.78
CA ILE A 117 2.82 -0.55 -1.19
C ILE A 117 2.87 -0.45 0.34
N SER A 118 3.55 0.55 0.91
CA SER A 118 3.61 0.76 2.36
C SER A 118 2.22 0.95 2.98
N ARG A 119 1.29 1.63 2.29
CA ARG A 119 -0.10 1.78 2.74
C ARG A 119 -0.86 0.45 2.78
N LEU A 120 -0.65 -0.41 1.76
CA LEU A 120 -1.29 -1.73 1.68
C LEU A 120 -0.69 -2.78 2.63
N THR A 121 0.48 -2.52 3.20
CA THR A 121 1.23 -3.45 4.06
C THR A 121 1.44 -2.88 5.46
N THR A 122 2.43 -2.03 5.65
CA THR A 122 2.87 -1.54 6.95
C THR A 122 1.79 -0.74 7.68
N ASP A 123 1.11 0.19 6.99
CA ASP A 123 0.07 0.99 7.63
C ASP A 123 -1.10 0.11 8.11
N LEU A 124 -1.52 -0.87 7.31
CA LEU A 124 -2.62 -1.78 7.67
C LEU A 124 -2.24 -2.71 8.82
N PHE A 125 -0.99 -3.17 8.87
CA PHE A 125 -0.49 -3.94 10.01
C PHE A 125 -0.55 -3.14 11.31
N GLU A 126 -0.05 -1.90 11.32
CA GLU A 126 -0.11 -1.02 12.50
C GLU A 126 -1.56 -0.71 12.92
N ILE A 127 -2.48 -0.57 11.96
CA ILE A 127 -3.92 -0.40 12.23
C ILE A 127 -4.50 -1.67 12.88
N SER A 128 -4.13 -2.86 12.38
CA SER A 128 -4.56 -4.15 12.91
C SER A 128 -4.17 -4.34 14.37
N GLU A 129 -2.93 -3.96 14.73
CA GLU A 129 -2.45 -3.99 16.11
C GLU A 129 -3.31 -3.11 17.03
N VAL A 130 -3.64 -1.89 16.60
CA VAL A 130 -4.53 -1.01 17.36
C VAL A 130 -5.97 -1.53 17.39
N ALA A 131 -6.43 -2.15 16.32
CA ALA A 131 -7.78 -2.71 16.27
C ALA A 131 -7.95 -3.88 17.24
N HIS A 132 -6.92 -4.73 17.40
CA HIS A 132 -6.96 -5.83 18.37
C HIS A 132 -6.73 -5.32 19.79
N HIS A 133 -5.60 -4.67 20.02
CA HIS A 133 -5.18 -4.29 21.38
C HIS A 133 -5.92 -3.06 21.93
N GLY A 134 -6.39 -2.14 21.06
CA GLY A 134 -6.91 -0.84 21.49
C GLY A 134 -8.03 -0.88 22.52
N PRO A 135 -9.20 -1.38 22.19
CA PRO A 135 -10.34 -1.36 23.10
C PRO A 135 -10.13 -2.27 24.32
N GLU A 136 -9.51 -3.43 24.09
CA GLU A 136 -9.26 -4.45 25.12
C GLU A 136 -8.27 -3.94 26.17
N ASP A 137 -7.07 -3.54 25.75
CA ASP A 137 -5.99 -3.15 26.64
C ASP A 137 -6.34 -1.92 27.48
N VAL A 138 -7.04 -0.92 26.89
CA VAL A 138 -7.52 0.25 27.62
C VAL A 138 -8.49 -0.16 28.71
N PHE A 139 -9.48 -1.00 28.37
CA PHE A 139 -10.49 -1.43 29.34
C PHE A 139 -9.89 -2.29 30.44
N ILE A 140 -9.10 -3.30 30.11
CA ILE A 140 -8.47 -4.22 31.07
C ILE A 140 -7.51 -3.46 31.99
N THR A 141 -6.68 -2.55 31.45
CA THR A 141 -5.78 -1.70 32.24
C THR A 141 -6.55 -0.90 33.28
N ILE A 142 -7.63 -0.23 32.88
CA ILE A 142 -8.46 0.57 33.82
C ILE A 142 -9.13 -0.34 34.84
N MET A 143 -9.73 -1.46 34.40
CA MET A 143 -10.42 -2.40 35.26
C MET A 143 -9.48 -3.01 36.30
N THR A 144 -8.30 -3.45 35.92
CA THR A 144 -7.34 -4.08 36.83
C THR A 144 -6.74 -3.07 37.81
N LEU A 145 -6.41 -1.84 37.36
CA LEU A 145 -5.92 -0.78 38.24
C LEU A 145 -6.97 -0.38 39.30
N LEU A 146 -8.18 -0.09 38.85
CA LEU A 146 -9.28 0.29 39.73
C LEU A 146 -9.70 -0.85 40.65
N GLY A 147 -9.80 -2.08 40.12
CA GLY A 147 -10.16 -3.27 40.87
C GLY A 147 -9.14 -3.57 41.98
N ALA A 148 -7.84 -3.57 41.63
CA ALA A 148 -6.79 -3.77 42.62
C ALA A 148 -6.79 -2.67 43.69
N PHE A 149 -6.98 -1.41 43.32
CA PHE A 149 -7.09 -0.30 44.28
C PHE A 149 -8.28 -0.47 45.23
N LEU A 150 -9.46 -0.78 44.72
CA LEU A 150 -10.65 -1.00 45.54
C LEU A 150 -10.46 -2.17 46.53
N LEU A 151 -9.86 -3.26 46.07
CA LEU A 151 -9.54 -4.42 46.95
C LEU A 151 -8.51 -4.05 48.01
N MET A 152 -7.51 -3.24 47.68
CA MET A 152 -6.53 -2.73 48.65
C MET A 152 -7.19 -1.81 49.68
N LEU A 153 -8.10 -0.90 49.26
CA LEU A 153 -8.85 -0.02 50.16
C LEU A 153 -9.71 -0.81 51.17
N GLN A 154 -10.34 -1.90 50.72
CA GLN A 154 -11.13 -2.77 51.60
C GLN A 154 -10.27 -3.46 52.67
N ASN A 155 -9.01 -3.79 52.34
CA ASN A 155 -8.10 -4.43 53.28
C ASN A 155 -7.52 -3.42 54.30
N HIS A 156 -6.94 -2.28 53.80
CA HIS A 156 -6.37 -1.26 54.69
C HIS A 156 -6.19 0.08 53.97
N VAL A 157 -6.99 1.09 54.35
CA VAL A 157 -7.07 2.38 53.65
C VAL A 157 -5.74 3.13 53.62
N LYS A 158 -5.07 3.27 54.77
CA LYS A 158 -3.81 4.03 54.87
C LYS A 158 -2.70 3.41 54.01
N LEU A 159 -2.58 2.09 54.01
CA LEU A 159 -1.59 1.37 53.22
C LEU A 159 -1.90 1.46 51.72
N ALA A 160 -3.18 1.35 51.33
CA ALA A 160 -3.61 1.52 49.94
C ALA A 160 -3.24 2.91 49.41
N LEU A 161 -3.54 3.96 50.16
CA LEU A 161 -3.21 5.34 49.76
C LEU A 161 -1.70 5.56 49.68
N ALA A 162 -0.92 5.02 50.62
CA ALA A 162 0.54 5.13 50.59
C ALA A 162 1.15 4.41 49.38
N THR A 163 0.64 3.23 49.01
CA THR A 163 1.06 2.49 47.81
C THR A 163 0.69 3.22 46.54
N PHE A 164 -0.53 3.75 46.47
CA PHE A 164 -1.03 4.51 45.30
C PHE A 164 -0.36 5.88 45.10
N ALA A 165 0.17 6.49 46.17
CA ALA A 165 0.87 7.76 46.09
C ALA A 165 2.09 7.77 45.15
N LEU A 166 2.65 6.58 44.87
CA LEU A 166 3.76 6.40 43.92
C LEU A 166 3.31 6.37 42.44
N LEU A 167 2.05 6.03 42.14
CA LEU A 167 1.56 5.93 40.76
C LEU A 167 1.63 7.26 39.96
N PRO A 168 1.25 8.42 40.52
CA PRO A 168 1.43 9.69 39.81
C PRO A 168 2.89 9.95 39.40
N LEU A 169 3.85 9.55 40.26
CA LEU A 169 5.27 9.71 39.96
C LEU A 169 5.71 8.83 38.80
N ILE A 170 5.23 7.58 38.75
CA ILE A 170 5.45 6.65 37.63
C ILE A 170 4.85 7.22 36.34
N THR A 171 3.59 7.70 36.41
CA THR A 171 2.90 8.28 35.25
C THR A 171 3.62 9.51 34.70
N LEU A 172 4.08 10.42 35.55
CA LEU A 172 4.85 11.60 35.17
C LEU A 172 6.17 11.20 34.49
N ALA A 173 6.87 10.21 35.03
CA ALA A 173 8.09 9.67 34.43
C ALA A 173 7.82 9.08 33.03
N LEU A 174 6.78 8.26 32.91
CA LEU A 174 6.35 7.68 31.63
C LEU A 174 6.09 8.75 30.58
N VAL A 175 5.29 9.77 30.90
CA VAL A 175 4.97 10.88 29.98
C VAL A 175 6.22 11.67 29.60
N PHE A 176 7.11 11.93 30.55
CA PHE A 176 8.35 12.67 30.30
C PHE A 176 9.30 11.91 29.34
N PHE A 177 9.60 10.67 29.66
CA PHE A 177 10.48 9.86 28.80
C PHE A 177 9.87 9.62 27.44
N ASN A 178 8.56 9.40 27.37
CA ASN A 178 7.87 9.16 26.13
C ASN A 178 7.91 10.35 25.17
N LYS A 179 7.68 11.56 25.64
CA LYS A 179 7.86 12.78 24.82
C LYS A 179 9.26 12.86 24.23
N LYS A 180 10.30 12.55 25.01
CA LYS A 180 11.68 12.53 24.51
C LYS A 180 11.92 11.42 23.50
N MET A 181 11.42 10.22 23.77
CA MET A 181 11.56 9.07 22.87
C MET A 181 10.86 9.34 21.53
N THR A 182 9.66 9.93 21.53
CA THR A 182 8.94 10.31 20.31
C THR A 182 9.74 11.29 19.46
N SER A 183 10.35 12.31 20.07
CA SER A 183 11.18 13.26 19.34
C SER A 183 12.40 12.62 18.68
N VAL A 184 13.08 11.71 19.40
CA VAL A 184 14.23 10.97 18.84
C VAL A 184 13.79 9.97 17.78
N ASN A 185 12.63 9.34 17.96
CA ASN A 185 12.07 8.40 16.99
C ASN A 185 11.72 9.08 15.65
N ASN A 186 11.19 10.31 15.68
CA ASN A 186 10.97 11.08 14.45
C ASN A 186 12.29 11.30 13.69
N ARG A 187 13.38 11.62 14.38
CA ARG A 187 14.69 11.74 13.78
C ARG A 187 15.20 10.42 13.18
N ILE A 188 14.93 9.29 13.85
CA ILE A 188 15.25 7.97 13.29
C ILE A 188 14.50 7.73 11.97
N TYR A 189 13.22 8.17 11.88
CA TYR A 189 12.46 8.05 10.62
C TYR A 189 13.01 8.94 9.50
N GLU A 190 13.52 10.13 9.83
CA GLU A 190 14.22 10.99 8.86
C GLU A 190 15.51 10.32 8.39
N ASP A 191 16.37 9.90 9.31
CA ASP A 191 17.66 9.25 9.00
C ASP A 191 17.49 7.95 8.20
N ILE A 192 16.49 7.11 8.51
CA ILE A 192 16.20 5.88 7.74
C ILE A 192 15.62 6.19 6.36
N GLY A 193 14.87 7.29 6.24
CA GLY A 193 14.37 7.78 4.95
C GLY A 193 15.52 8.18 4.01
N GLU A 194 16.49 8.95 4.52
CA GLU A 194 17.71 9.33 3.77
C GLU A 194 18.58 8.11 3.43
N PHE A 195 18.73 7.20 4.40
CA PHE A 195 19.46 5.95 4.20
C PHE A 195 18.84 5.12 3.08
N ASN A 196 17.52 4.89 3.11
CA ASN A 196 16.82 4.11 2.10
C ASN A 196 16.93 4.77 0.70
N ALA A 197 16.77 6.09 0.61
CA ALA A 197 16.95 6.81 -0.65
C ALA A 197 18.39 6.69 -1.18
N GLY A 198 19.39 6.75 -0.30
CA GLY A 198 20.79 6.54 -0.66
C GLY A 198 21.06 5.13 -1.18
N VAL A 199 20.54 4.10 -0.50
CA VAL A 199 20.67 2.69 -0.91
C VAL A 199 19.97 2.46 -2.25
N GLU A 200 18.74 2.95 -2.43
CA GLU A 200 18.00 2.84 -3.68
C GLU A 200 18.79 3.46 -4.85
N ALA A 201 19.35 4.64 -4.65
CA ALA A 201 20.18 5.31 -5.67
C ALA A 201 21.43 4.50 -6.02
N SER A 202 22.17 4.00 -5.02
CA SER A 202 23.41 3.23 -5.23
C SER A 202 23.13 1.88 -5.90
N VAL A 203 22.07 1.16 -5.49
CA VAL A 203 21.70 -0.14 -6.07
C VAL A 203 21.16 0.02 -7.49
N SER A 204 20.30 0.99 -7.71
CA SER A 204 19.76 1.27 -9.05
C SER A 204 20.84 1.77 -10.01
N GLY A 205 21.80 2.55 -9.48
CA GLY A 205 22.93 3.10 -10.22
C GLY A 205 24.16 2.18 -10.31
N ILE A 206 24.09 0.90 -9.88
CA ILE A 206 25.25 0.01 -9.75
C ILE A 206 26.08 -0.10 -11.04
N ARG A 207 25.44 -0.14 -12.20
CA ARG A 207 26.14 -0.18 -13.49
C ARG A 207 26.97 1.08 -13.73
N VAL A 208 26.46 2.25 -13.33
CA VAL A 208 27.21 3.52 -13.43
C VAL A 208 28.37 3.50 -12.46
N THR A 209 28.16 3.13 -11.20
CA THR A 209 29.20 3.00 -10.19
C THR A 209 30.35 2.13 -10.70
N GLN A 210 30.03 0.94 -11.21
CA GLN A 210 31.03 0.00 -11.73
C GLN A 210 31.70 0.49 -13.02
N SER A 211 30.95 1.16 -13.91
CA SER A 211 31.54 1.68 -15.16
C SER A 211 32.58 2.81 -14.92
N PHE A 212 32.46 3.51 -13.79
CA PHE A 212 33.41 4.57 -13.39
C PHE A 212 34.38 4.12 -12.29
N ALA A 213 34.32 2.84 -11.86
CA ALA A 213 35.12 2.28 -10.77
C ALA A 213 35.04 3.11 -9.47
N ASN A 214 33.85 3.56 -9.12
CA ASN A 214 33.56 4.43 -7.97
C ASN A 214 32.94 3.68 -6.77
N GLU A 215 33.18 2.38 -6.64
CA GLU A 215 32.61 1.54 -5.58
C GLU A 215 33.03 2.01 -4.19
N GLU A 216 34.28 2.45 -4.04
CA GLU A 216 34.78 2.95 -2.75
C GLU A 216 34.11 4.27 -2.35
N HIS A 217 33.88 5.16 -3.30
CA HIS A 217 33.12 6.40 -3.06
C HIS A 217 31.70 6.12 -2.55
N GLU A 218 30.98 5.22 -3.22
CA GLU A 218 29.62 4.83 -2.81
C GLU A 218 29.63 4.11 -1.45
N PHE A 219 30.64 3.30 -1.16
CA PHE A 219 30.80 2.66 0.15
C PHE A 219 31.01 3.69 1.27
N HIS A 220 31.81 4.71 1.06
CA HIS A 220 32.02 5.80 2.02
C HIS A 220 30.72 6.61 2.23
N ARG A 221 29.99 6.91 1.17
CA ARG A 221 28.69 7.59 1.23
C ARG A 221 27.65 6.78 2.03
N PHE A 222 27.56 5.48 1.74
CA PHE A 222 26.74 4.55 2.52
C PHE A 222 27.15 4.53 4.00
N GLY A 223 28.45 4.49 4.29
CA GLY A 223 28.97 4.53 5.66
C GLY A 223 28.49 5.77 6.42
N GLY A 224 28.52 6.94 5.80
CA GLY A 224 28.01 8.18 6.39
C GLY A 224 26.53 8.13 6.76
N LEU A 225 25.68 7.65 5.84
CA LEU A 225 24.23 7.49 6.07
C LEU A 225 23.94 6.44 7.16
N SER A 226 24.64 5.31 7.12
CA SER A 226 24.53 4.25 8.11
C SER A 226 24.93 4.72 9.51
N ASP A 227 25.99 5.53 9.62
CA ASP A 227 26.47 6.09 10.89
C ASP A 227 25.49 7.13 11.47
N ALA A 228 24.87 7.97 10.64
CA ALA A 228 23.83 8.91 11.09
C ALA A 228 22.66 8.15 11.72
N TYR A 229 22.11 7.16 11.00
CA TYR A 229 21.05 6.30 11.48
C TYR A 229 21.44 5.54 12.77
N ARG A 230 22.65 4.98 12.82
CA ARG A 230 23.20 4.30 14.01
C ARG A 230 23.25 5.21 15.23
N LYS A 231 23.72 6.46 15.06
CA LYS A 231 23.81 7.44 16.16
C LYS A 231 22.43 7.75 16.74
N SER A 232 21.45 8.00 15.91
CA SER A 232 20.07 8.27 16.33
C SER A 232 19.45 7.07 17.06
N LYS A 233 19.68 5.84 16.57
CA LYS A 233 19.23 4.62 17.27
C LYS A 233 19.90 4.45 18.65
N ILE A 234 21.19 4.70 18.76
CA ILE A 234 21.89 4.61 20.04
C ILE A 234 21.32 5.60 21.06
N VAL A 235 21.00 6.82 20.64
CA VAL A 235 20.35 7.81 21.52
C VAL A 235 18.97 7.34 21.97
N PHE A 236 18.17 6.78 21.06
CA PHE A 236 16.87 6.20 21.38
C PHE A 236 16.97 5.07 22.41
N TYR A 237 17.86 4.08 22.16
CA TYR A 237 18.03 2.97 23.07
C TYR A 237 18.60 3.37 24.43
N ARG A 238 19.44 4.41 24.48
CA ARG A 238 19.91 4.98 25.74
C ARG A 238 18.75 5.58 26.55
N LEU A 239 17.87 6.36 25.91
CA LEU A 239 16.67 6.90 26.55
C LEU A 239 15.72 5.78 27.01
N MET A 240 15.51 4.78 26.18
CA MET A 240 14.71 3.61 26.50
C MET A 240 15.28 2.85 27.71
N ALA A 241 16.59 2.61 27.75
CA ALA A 241 17.25 1.94 28.87
C ALA A 241 17.09 2.73 30.19
N VAL A 242 17.28 4.07 30.14
CA VAL A 242 17.08 4.93 31.31
C VAL A 242 15.61 4.89 31.76
N SER A 243 14.65 5.01 30.83
CA SER A 243 13.22 4.94 31.13
C SER A 243 12.82 3.61 31.77
N SER A 244 13.23 2.51 31.16
CA SER A 244 12.93 1.15 31.67
C SER A 244 13.56 0.90 33.05
N SER A 245 14.81 1.32 33.25
CA SER A 245 15.49 1.17 34.55
C SER A 245 14.82 2.01 35.63
N TYR A 246 14.40 3.23 35.29
CA TYR A 246 13.68 4.09 36.23
C TYR A 246 12.30 3.51 36.60
N ASN A 247 11.54 3.04 35.62
CA ASN A 247 10.25 2.39 35.86
C ASN A 247 10.41 1.11 36.69
N TYR A 248 11.40 0.29 36.36
CA TYR A 248 11.71 -0.90 37.14
C TYR A 248 11.99 -0.54 38.61
N PHE A 249 12.80 0.48 38.84
CA PHE A 249 13.13 0.94 40.21
C PHE A 249 11.87 1.44 40.97
N LEU A 250 11.04 2.27 40.31
CA LEU A 250 9.80 2.77 40.95
C LEU A 250 8.82 1.64 41.30
N ILE A 251 8.67 0.65 40.43
CA ILE A 251 7.83 -0.52 40.70
C ILE A 251 8.38 -1.32 41.90
N ARG A 252 9.69 -1.47 42.01
CA ARG A 252 10.31 -2.12 43.17
C ARG A 252 10.14 -1.32 44.45
N LEU A 253 10.13 0.01 44.36
CA LEU A 253 9.80 0.86 45.50
C LEU A 253 8.37 0.62 46.00
N ILE A 254 7.38 0.41 45.12
CA ILE A 254 6.01 0.06 45.53
C ILE A 254 6.05 -1.20 46.43
N ASN A 255 6.75 -2.23 45.99
CA ASN A 255 6.87 -3.47 46.78
C ASN A 255 7.59 -3.24 48.11
N LEU A 256 8.67 -2.44 48.12
CA LEU A 256 9.41 -2.10 49.32
C LEU A 256 8.55 -1.29 50.32
N PHE A 257 7.84 -0.26 49.86
CA PHE A 257 6.91 0.52 50.66
C PHE A 257 5.80 -0.38 51.26
N THR A 258 5.22 -1.25 50.39
CA THR A 258 4.21 -2.21 50.86
C THR A 258 4.76 -3.14 51.92
N LEU A 259 6.01 -3.60 51.77
CA LEU A 259 6.69 -4.46 52.78
C LEU A 259 6.90 -3.68 54.08
N ILE A 260 7.47 -2.48 54.05
CA ILE A 260 7.79 -1.68 55.25
C ILE A 260 6.51 -1.30 56.01
N PHE A 261 5.58 -0.61 55.34
CA PHE A 261 4.36 -0.14 55.99
C PHE A 261 3.39 -1.30 56.32
N GLY A 262 3.31 -2.31 55.44
CA GLY A 262 2.49 -3.50 55.69
C GLY A 262 2.99 -4.28 56.91
N SER A 263 4.30 -4.51 57.05
CA SER A 263 4.88 -5.14 58.26
C SER A 263 4.61 -4.32 59.52
N TYR A 264 4.69 -2.97 59.44
CA TYR A 264 4.35 -2.11 60.56
C TYR A 264 2.90 -2.30 61.00
N TYR A 265 1.93 -2.31 60.08
CA TYR A 265 0.51 -2.52 60.41
C TYR A 265 0.20 -3.94 60.88
N VAL A 266 0.94 -4.96 60.41
CA VAL A 266 0.83 -6.33 60.95
C VAL A 266 1.28 -6.37 62.42
N ILE A 267 2.42 -5.72 62.77
CA ILE A 267 2.92 -5.65 64.15
C ILE A 267 1.94 -4.89 65.06
N GLN A 268 1.26 -3.85 64.54
CA GLN A 268 0.23 -3.11 65.28
C GLN A 268 -1.11 -3.87 65.40
N GLY A 269 -1.25 -5.03 64.74
CA GLY A 269 -2.49 -5.80 64.70
C GLY A 269 -3.62 -5.20 63.85
N GLU A 270 -3.31 -4.21 63.00
CA GLU A 270 -4.26 -3.59 62.08
C GLU A 270 -4.41 -4.40 60.78
N LEU A 271 -3.47 -5.31 60.48
CA LEU A 271 -3.49 -6.23 59.32
C LEU A 271 -3.22 -7.66 59.73
N THR A 272 -3.91 -8.62 59.12
CA THR A 272 -3.57 -10.03 59.24
C THR A 272 -2.43 -10.41 58.29
N ASN A 273 -1.79 -11.59 58.54
CA ASN A 273 -0.73 -12.11 57.67
C ASN A 273 -1.24 -12.35 56.22
N GLY A 274 -2.46 -12.87 56.07
CA GLY A 274 -3.05 -13.13 54.78
C GLY A 274 -3.39 -11.83 54.03
N GLN A 275 -3.93 -10.84 54.74
CA GLN A 275 -4.16 -9.51 54.15
C GLN A 275 -2.86 -8.88 53.68
N PHE A 276 -1.78 -9.00 54.45
CA PHE A 276 -0.47 -8.47 54.06
C PHE A 276 0.09 -9.14 52.80
N VAL A 277 0.05 -10.48 52.73
CA VAL A 277 0.48 -11.22 51.54
C VAL A 277 -0.43 -10.88 50.35
N GLY A 278 -1.74 -10.81 50.56
CA GLY A 278 -2.70 -10.38 49.55
C GLY A 278 -2.39 -8.96 49.00
N PHE A 279 -1.96 -8.05 49.88
CA PHE A 279 -1.56 -6.70 49.52
C PHE A 279 -0.31 -6.68 48.63
N ILE A 280 0.72 -7.49 48.93
CA ILE A 280 1.92 -7.63 48.10
C ILE A 280 1.55 -8.19 46.72
N LEU A 281 0.67 -9.18 46.65
CA LEU A 281 0.20 -9.78 45.42
C LEU A 281 -0.58 -8.75 44.58
N LEU A 282 -1.49 -7.97 45.20
CA LEU A 282 -2.23 -6.90 44.53
C LEU A 282 -1.29 -5.79 44.04
N ALA A 283 -0.24 -5.42 44.79
CA ALA A 283 0.77 -4.47 44.34
C ALA A 283 1.49 -4.93 43.07
N ASN A 284 1.72 -6.24 42.91
CA ASN A 284 2.32 -6.79 41.70
C ASN A 284 1.36 -6.79 40.49
N VAL A 285 0.03 -6.77 40.71
CA VAL A 285 -0.94 -6.64 39.62
C VAL A 285 -0.78 -5.31 38.87
N PHE A 286 -0.24 -4.25 39.48
CA PHE A 286 0.02 -2.97 38.80
C PHE A 286 1.12 -3.01 37.75
N VAL A 287 2.02 -4.00 37.80
CA VAL A 287 3.17 -4.06 36.88
C VAL A 287 2.72 -4.17 35.43
N ARG A 288 1.84 -5.12 35.14
CA ARG A 288 1.34 -5.36 33.76
C ARG A 288 0.62 -4.16 33.15
N PRO A 289 -0.35 -3.50 33.83
CA PRO A 289 -0.96 -2.27 33.35
C PRO A 289 0.04 -1.18 32.98
N ILE A 290 1.09 -0.99 33.77
CA ILE A 290 2.13 0.01 33.50
C ILE A 290 2.92 -0.34 32.23
N GLU A 291 3.29 -1.60 32.05
CA GLU A 291 3.97 -2.09 30.84
C GLU A 291 3.06 -1.95 29.61
N LYS A 292 1.76 -2.27 29.74
CA LYS A 292 0.77 -2.08 28.66
C LYS A 292 0.63 -0.62 28.23
N VAL A 293 0.56 0.32 29.18
CA VAL A 293 0.51 1.75 28.86
C VAL A 293 1.74 2.17 28.04
N ASN A 294 2.93 1.65 28.34
CA ASN A 294 4.14 1.93 27.54
C ASN A 294 3.97 1.46 26.10
N THR A 295 3.50 0.24 25.88
CA THR A 295 3.26 -0.32 24.53
C THR A 295 2.20 0.49 23.77
N MET A 296 1.10 0.86 24.46
CA MET A 296 0.04 1.70 23.87
C MET A 296 0.56 3.05 23.36
N ILE A 297 1.40 3.70 24.14
CA ILE A 297 1.96 5.01 23.80
C ILE A 297 2.89 4.92 22.58
N GLU A 298 3.53 3.77 22.35
CA GLU A 298 4.39 3.55 21.19
C GLU A 298 3.60 3.17 19.94
N SER A 299 2.65 2.24 20.03
CA SER A 299 1.97 1.64 18.87
C SER A 299 0.72 2.42 18.42
N TYR A 300 -0.07 2.99 19.36
CA TYR A 300 -1.33 3.65 18.99
C TYR A 300 -1.16 4.87 18.08
N PRO A 301 -0.17 5.76 18.28
CA PRO A 301 0.04 6.86 17.34
C PRO A 301 0.33 6.39 15.91
N LYS A 302 1.04 5.25 15.75
CA LYS A 302 1.37 4.68 14.42
C LYS A 302 0.10 4.17 13.74
N GLY A 303 -0.71 3.37 14.45
CA GLY A 303 -1.97 2.86 13.92
C GLY A 303 -3.00 3.96 13.63
N ILE A 304 -3.12 4.98 14.50
CA ILE A 304 -4.00 6.13 14.27
C ILE A 304 -3.55 6.92 13.03
N ALA A 305 -2.24 7.17 12.89
CA ALA A 305 -1.69 7.82 11.71
C ALA A 305 -1.89 6.98 10.44
N GLY A 306 -1.70 5.66 10.53
CA GLY A 306 -2.00 4.72 9.44
C GLY A 306 -3.45 4.78 9.02
N PHE A 307 -4.39 4.76 9.99
CA PHE A 307 -5.82 4.85 9.72
C PHE A 307 -6.23 6.22 9.11
N THR A 308 -5.60 7.30 9.55
CA THR A 308 -5.81 8.61 8.94
C THR A 308 -5.38 8.60 7.48
N ARG A 309 -4.18 8.09 7.16
CA ARG A 309 -3.72 7.97 5.77
C ARG A 309 -4.61 7.05 4.92
N LEU A 310 -5.10 5.95 5.49
CA LEU A 310 -6.06 5.05 4.83
C LEU A 310 -7.35 5.79 4.48
N THR A 311 -7.93 6.50 5.44
CA THR A 311 -9.20 7.23 5.23
C THR A 311 -9.03 8.40 4.26
N GLU A 312 -7.93 9.14 4.33
CA GLU A 312 -7.58 10.17 3.36
C GLU A 312 -7.47 9.62 1.93
N GLU A 313 -6.95 8.41 1.79
CA GLU A 313 -6.85 7.76 0.48
C GLU A 313 -8.21 7.30 -0.04
N LEU A 314 -8.99 6.64 0.79
CA LEU A 314 -10.34 6.16 0.45
C LEU A 314 -11.35 7.31 0.20
N ASP A 315 -11.10 8.48 0.77
CA ASP A 315 -11.97 9.66 0.58
C ASP A 315 -11.66 10.42 -0.72
N LYS A 316 -10.55 10.09 -1.42
CA LYS A 316 -10.23 10.68 -2.72
C LYS A 316 -11.19 10.15 -3.78
N GLN A 317 -11.98 11.04 -4.33
CA GLN A 317 -12.85 10.68 -5.45
C GLN A 317 -12.00 10.56 -6.73
N PRO A 318 -12.19 9.51 -7.56
CA PRO A 318 -11.56 9.44 -8.86
C PRO A 318 -11.94 10.65 -9.71
N ALA A 319 -10.93 11.37 -10.23
CA ALA A 319 -11.18 12.53 -11.10
C ALA A 319 -11.90 12.13 -12.41
N ILE A 320 -11.72 10.88 -12.83
CA ILE A 320 -12.37 10.31 -14.02
C ILE A 320 -13.20 9.10 -13.55
N ALA A 321 -14.51 9.21 -13.70
CA ALA A 321 -15.48 8.17 -13.37
C ALA A 321 -16.59 8.11 -14.43
N ASP A 322 -17.34 7.04 -14.43
CA ASP A 322 -18.53 6.93 -15.26
C ASP A 322 -19.59 7.94 -14.82
N ARG A 323 -20.16 8.68 -15.79
CA ARG A 323 -21.32 9.52 -15.52
C ARG A 323 -22.52 8.63 -15.17
N PRO A 324 -23.48 9.10 -14.35
CA PRO A 324 -24.70 8.34 -14.06
C PRO A 324 -25.50 7.94 -15.32
N THR A 325 -25.33 8.70 -16.40
CA THR A 325 -25.99 8.49 -17.71
C THR A 325 -25.12 7.69 -18.69
N ALA A 326 -23.89 7.30 -18.30
CA ALA A 326 -22.98 6.60 -19.19
C ALA A 326 -23.55 5.24 -19.62
N GLN A 327 -23.42 4.96 -20.93
CA GLN A 327 -23.92 3.75 -21.55
C GLN A 327 -22.76 2.81 -21.92
N ALA A 328 -22.99 1.52 -21.80
CA ALA A 328 -22.02 0.54 -22.29
C ALA A 328 -22.13 0.45 -23.82
N VAL A 329 -20.98 0.55 -24.50
CA VAL A 329 -20.87 0.36 -25.95
C VAL A 329 -20.29 -1.02 -26.25
N THR A 330 -20.87 -1.73 -27.20
CA THR A 330 -20.46 -3.10 -27.56
C THR A 330 -19.63 -3.15 -28.84
N GLU A 331 -19.96 -2.29 -29.80
CA GLU A 331 -19.27 -2.20 -31.09
C GLU A 331 -19.08 -0.73 -31.49
N LEU A 332 -17.87 -0.37 -31.91
CA LEU A 332 -17.55 0.93 -32.44
C LEU A 332 -17.02 0.78 -33.87
N SER A 333 -17.45 1.66 -34.77
CA SER A 333 -16.92 1.73 -36.14
C SER A 333 -15.60 2.49 -36.20
N GLY A 334 -15.36 3.39 -35.22
CA GLY A 334 -14.13 4.14 -35.09
C GLY A 334 -14.11 5.47 -35.85
N ASP A 335 -15.27 6.15 -36.03
CA ASP A 335 -15.33 7.57 -36.44
C ASP A 335 -14.94 8.42 -35.20
N ILE A 336 -13.74 9.01 -35.21
CA ILE A 336 -13.22 9.73 -34.05
C ILE A 336 -13.16 11.22 -34.38
N ARG A 337 -13.74 12.06 -33.50
CA ARG A 337 -13.67 13.51 -33.63
C ARG A 337 -13.20 14.18 -32.36
N TYR A 338 -12.25 15.09 -32.52
CA TYR A 338 -11.83 16.06 -31.53
C TYR A 338 -12.44 17.40 -31.95
N ASP A 339 -13.34 17.93 -31.13
CA ASP A 339 -14.04 19.19 -31.36
C ASP A 339 -13.49 20.22 -30.36
N ASP A 340 -12.67 21.16 -30.85
CA ASP A 340 -12.06 22.27 -30.07
C ASP A 340 -11.38 21.81 -28.78
N VAL A 341 -10.60 20.72 -28.84
CA VAL A 341 -10.03 20.08 -27.66
C VAL A 341 -8.79 20.82 -27.17
N SER A 342 -8.83 21.26 -25.90
CA SER A 342 -7.68 21.78 -25.16
C SER A 342 -7.38 20.92 -23.95
N PHE A 343 -6.09 20.81 -23.59
CA PHE A 343 -5.67 20.02 -22.43
C PHE A 343 -4.48 20.64 -21.69
N SER A 344 -4.56 20.62 -20.36
CA SER A 344 -3.48 20.99 -19.44
C SER A 344 -3.30 19.92 -18.38
N TYR A 345 -2.05 19.58 -18.06
CA TYR A 345 -1.76 18.73 -16.89
C TYR A 345 -2.00 19.46 -15.58
N ALA A 346 -2.05 18.72 -14.46
CA ALA A 346 -2.29 19.26 -13.11
C ALA A 346 -1.28 20.33 -12.67
N ASP A 347 -0.07 20.34 -13.23
CA ASP A 347 0.96 21.37 -13.02
C ASP A 347 0.65 22.70 -13.74
N GLY A 348 -0.47 22.80 -14.44
CA GLY A 348 -0.90 23.96 -15.20
C GLY A 348 -0.24 24.11 -16.58
N LYS A 349 0.62 23.18 -16.99
CA LYS A 349 1.25 23.20 -18.30
C LYS A 349 0.23 22.86 -19.38
N LYS A 350 -0.13 23.86 -20.19
CA LYS A 350 -0.95 23.66 -21.39
C LYS A 350 -0.15 22.90 -22.44
N VAL A 351 -0.73 21.84 -23.00
CA VAL A 351 -0.06 20.94 -23.96
C VAL A 351 -0.81 20.86 -25.28
N LEU A 352 -2.14 20.92 -25.25
CA LEU A 352 -2.97 20.93 -26.45
C LEU A 352 -3.85 22.19 -26.48
N HIS A 353 -3.94 22.82 -27.62
CA HIS A 353 -4.69 24.06 -27.85
C HIS A 353 -5.60 23.91 -29.04
N HIS A 354 -6.91 24.03 -28.84
CA HIS A 354 -7.94 24.11 -29.89
C HIS A 354 -7.74 23.05 -30.97
N ILE A 355 -7.64 21.78 -30.60
CA ILE A 355 -7.45 20.70 -31.55
C ILE A 355 -8.79 20.34 -32.21
N ASP A 356 -8.87 20.56 -33.51
CA ASP A 356 -9.94 20.09 -34.38
C ASP A 356 -9.41 18.98 -35.30
N LEU A 357 -9.90 17.76 -35.11
CA LEU A 357 -9.44 16.59 -35.87
C LEU A 357 -10.57 15.60 -36.08
N HIS A 358 -10.75 15.15 -37.28
CA HIS A 358 -11.66 14.07 -37.64
C HIS A 358 -10.87 12.91 -38.24
N ILE A 359 -11.03 11.72 -37.70
CA ILE A 359 -10.43 10.46 -38.18
C ILE A 359 -11.57 9.53 -38.59
N GLN A 360 -11.54 9.11 -39.86
CA GLN A 360 -12.59 8.28 -40.46
C GLN A 360 -12.44 6.80 -40.05
N PRO A 361 -13.52 6.00 -40.01
CA PRO A 361 -13.45 4.58 -39.78
C PRO A 361 -12.44 3.88 -40.69
N GLY A 362 -11.56 3.06 -40.12
CA GLY A 362 -10.53 2.33 -40.85
C GLY A 362 -9.36 3.20 -41.36
N GLU A 363 -9.34 4.49 -41.07
CA GLU A 363 -8.23 5.38 -41.41
C GLU A 363 -7.00 5.14 -40.52
N THR A 364 -5.81 5.16 -41.13
CA THR A 364 -4.54 5.13 -40.37
C THR A 364 -3.93 6.54 -40.37
N VAL A 365 -3.92 7.20 -39.20
CA VAL A 365 -3.40 8.56 -39.02
C VAL A 365 -2.10 8.53 -38.24
N ALA A 366 -1.03 9.11 -38.78
CA ALA A 366 0.25 9.25 -38.12
C ALA A 366 0.45 10.65 -37.56
N PHE A 367 0.76 10.75 -36.26
CA PHE A 367 1.08 12.01 -35.58
C PHE A 367 2.59 12.23 -35.56
N VAL A 368 3.05 13.34 -36.11
CA VAL A 368 4.47 13.75 -36.16
C VAL A 368 4.64 15.13 -35.52
N GLY A 369 5.81 15.45 -35.04
CA GLY A 369 6.15 16.74 -34.41
C GLY A 369 7.32 16.62 -33.47
N GLN A 370 7.80 17.74 -32.96
CA GLN A 370 8.90 17.77 -32.00
C GLN A 370 8.57 17.01 -30.71
N SER A 371 9.60 16.58 -29.99
CA SER A 371 9.39 15.99 -28.65
C SER A 371 8.68 17.01 -27.74
N GLY A 372 7.67 16.55 -27.00
CA GLY A 372 6.87 17.43 -26.13
C GLY A 372 5.76 18.20 -26.82
N SER A 373 5.49 18.00 -28.12
CA SER A 373 4.41 18.68 -28.86
C SER A 373 2.99 18.18 -28.55
N GLY A 374 2.83 17.21 -27.64
CA GLY A 374 1.51 16.72 -27.22
C GLY A 374 0.96 15.50 -27.95
N LYS A 375 1.73 14.84 -28.85
CA LYS A 375 1.27 13.66 -29.62
C LYS A 375 0.76 12.52 -28.73
N THR A 376 1.55 12.11 -27.75
CA THR A 376 1.19 11.06 -26.80
C THR A 376 -0.01 11.48 -25.93
N THR A 377 -0.06 12.74 -25.54
CA THR A 377 -1.19 13.31 -24.80
C THR A 377 -2.48 13.23 -25.60
N LEU A 378 -2.44 13.65 -26.89
CA LEU A 378 -3.60 13.60 -27.79
C LEU A 378 -4.18 12.18 -27.88
N CYS A 379 -3.31 11.16 -28.02
CA CYS A 379 -3.73 9.77 -28.09
C CYS A 379 -4.24 9.24 -26.73
N ASN A 380 -3.67 9.69 -25.62
CA ASN A 380 -4.07 9.25 -24.27
C ASN A 380 -5.40 9.86 -23.78
N LEU A 381 -5.87 10.94 -24.40
CA LEU A 381 -7.20 11.50 -24.13
C LEU A 381 -8.32 10.58 -24.65
N LEU A 382 -8.11 9.84 -25.74
CA LEU A 382 -9.14 9.00 -26.34
C LEU A 382 -9.63 7.86 -25.40
N PRO A 383 -8.76 7.07 -24.70
CA PRO A 383 -9.18 6.08 -23.72
C PRO A 383 -9.57 6.68 -22.36
N ARG A 384 -9.68 8.01 -22.25
CA ARG A 384 -9.92 8.75 -21.02
C ARG A 384 -8.95 8.36 -19.90
N PHE A 385 -7.64 8.34 -20.21
CA PHE A 385 -6.61 8.29 -19.17
C PHE A 385 -6.45 9.64 -18.48
N TYR A 386 -6.75 10.70 -19.22
CA TYR A 386 -6.87 12.08 -18.76
C TYR A 386 -8.20 12.67 -19.29
N GLU A 387 -8.73 13.66 -18.59
CA GLU A 387 -9.95 14.35 -19.01
C GLU A 387 -9.60 15.63 -19.78
N VAL A 388 -10.32 15.94 -20.87
CA VAL A 388 -10.12 17.18 -21.61
C VAL A 388 -10.43 18.40 -20.74
N THR A 389 -9.64 19.46 -20.87
CA THR A 389 -9.87 20.72 -20.14
C THR A 389 -11.02 21.50 -20.79
N GLU A 390 -11.03 21.58 -22.13
CA GLU A 390 -12.06 22.24 -22.93
C GLU A 390 -12.36 21.40 -24.17
N GLY A 391 -13.55 21.58 -24.75
CA GLY A 391 -13.98 20.82 -25.91
C GLY A 391 -14.52 19.41 -25.56
N ARG A 392 -14.56 18.56 -26.58
CA ARG A 392 -15.03 17.17 -26.45
C ARG A 392 -14.38 16.25 -27.47
N ILE A 393 -14.38 14.95 -27.12
CA ILE A 393 -13.98 13.88 -28.03
C ILE A 393 -15.19 12.97 -28.22
N THR A 394 -15.51 12.66 -29.47
CA THR A 394 -16.62 11.75 -29.79
C THR A 394 -16.11 10.55 -30.60
N ILE A 395 -16.74 9.40 -30.40
CA ILE A 395 -16.56 8.19 -31.21
C ILE A 395 -17.93 7.80 -31.73
N ASP A 396 -18.08 7.66 -33.04
CA ASP A 396 -19.35 7.37 -33.74
C ASP A 396 -20.48 8.34 -33.34
N GLY A 397 -20.13 9.61 -33.12
CA GLY A 397 -21.05 10.68 -32.73
C GLY A 397 -21.39 10.74 -31.25
N MET A 398 -20.99 9.77 -30.40
CA MET A 398 -21.21 9.77 -28.97
C MET A 398 -19.99 10.34 -28.24
N ASP A 399 -20.20 11.26 -27.29
CA ASP A 399 -19.14 11.78 -26.42
C ASP A 399 -18.54 10.63 -25.58
N ILE A 400 -17.22 10.52 -25.53
CA ILE A 400 -16.54 9.47 -24.75
C ILE A 400 -16.85 9.53 -23.25
N ARG A 401 -17.33 10.69 -22.75
CA ARG A 401 -17.78 10.87 -21.36
C ARG A 401 -19.14 10.23 -21.08
N ASP A 402 -19.93 9.98 -22.11
CA ASP A 402 -21.24 9.32 -22.04
C ASP A 402 -21.14 7.79 -22.27
N MET A 403 -19.93 7.26 -22.48
CA MET A 403 -19.61 5.85 -22.52
C MET A 403 -19.06 5.38 -21.17
N THR A 404 -19.37 4.13 -20.76
CA THR A 404 -18.69 3.58 -19.58
C THR A 404 -17.21 3.34 -19.87
N LEU A 405 -16.32 3.64 -18.90
CA LEU A 405 -14.87 3.50 -19.06
C LEU A 405 -14.46 2.07 -19.47
N ALA A 406 -15.11 1.08 -18.88
CA ALA A 406 -14.84 -0.32 -19.19
C ALA A 406 -15.17 -0.65 -20.65
N SER A 407 -16.33 -0.22 -21.15
CA SER A 407 -16.75 -0.47 -22.54
C SER A 407 -15.90 0.32 -23.54
N LEU A 408 -15.62 1.60 -23.28
CA LEU A 408 -14.74 2.42 -24.10
C LEU A 408 -13.35 1.80 -24.24
N ARG A 409 -12.71 1.45 -23.12
CA ARG A 409 -11.36 0.88 -23.09
C ARG A 409 -11.30 -0.52 -23.66
N SER A 410 -12.38 -1.28 -23.63
CA SER A 410 -12.44 -2.60 -24.29
C SER A 410 -12.32 -2.48 -25.81
N GLN A 411 -12.84 -1.40 -26.41
CA GLN A 411 -12.84 -1.14 -27.86
C GLN A 411 -11.54 -0.46 -28.36
N ILE A 412 -10.64 -0.06 -27.45
CA ILE A 412 -9.38 0.61 -27.81
C ILE A 412 -8.20 -0.29 -27.41
N GLY A 413 -7.32 -0.58 -28.36
CA GLY A 413 -6.05 -1.29 -28.14
C GLY A 413 -4.88 -0.30 -28.12
N ILE A 414 -3.95 -0.47 -27.19
CA ILE A 414 -2.77 0.40 -27.07
C ILE A 414 -1.51 -0.45 -27.04
N VAL A 415 -0.61 -0.21 -28.00
CA VAL A 415 0.76 -0.75 -27.99
C VAL A 415 1.68 0.39 -27.54
N GLN A 416 2.21 0.28 -26.32
CA GLN A 416 3.07 1.31 -25.72
C GLN A 416 4.53 1.11 -26.16
N GLN A 417 5.31 2.19 -26.14
CA GLN A 417 6.75 2.19 -26.38
C GLN A 417 7.48 1.31 -25.33
N ASP A 418 7.24 1.56 -24.07
CA ASP A 418 7.75 0.75 -22.96
C ASP A 418 6.76 -0.34 -22.58
N VAL A 419 6.98 -1.55 -23.11
CA VAL A 419 6.10 -2.68 -22.90
C VAL A 419 6.23 -3.19 -21.46
N PHE A 420 5.12 -3.14 -20.71
CA PHE A 420 5.03 -3.78 -19.41
C PHE A 420 4.53 -5.23 -19.52
N LEU A 421 5.30 -6.16 -18.96
CA LEU A 421 4.92 -7.56 -18.84
C LEU A 421 4.80 -7.93 -17.36
N PHE A 422 3.71 -8.63 -17.04
CA PHE A 422 3.50 -9.14 -15.68
C PHE A 422 4.44 -10.32 -15.41
N PRO A 423 4.88 -10.52 -14.15
CA PRO A 423 5.55 -11.76 -13.76
C PRO A 423 4.63 -12.95 -14.07
N GLY A 424 5.20 -14.00 -14.67
CA GLY A 424 4.46 -15.17 -15.12
C GLY A 424 5.00 -15.71 -16.45
N SER A 425 4.22 -16.54 -17.13
CA SER A 425 4.57 -17.10 -18.44
C SER A 425 4.25 -16.13 -19.59
N ILE A 426 4.81 -16.43 -20.78
CA ILE A 426 4.44 -15.71 -22.01
C ILE A 426 2.96 -15.95 -22.33
N ARG A 427 2.47 -17.18 -22.15
CA ARG A 427 1.04 -17.53 -22.29
C ARG A 427 0.15 -16.62 -21.47
N GLU A 428 0.40 -16.50 -20.17
CA GLU A 428 -0.38 -15.64 -19.26
C GLU A 428 -0.35 -14.17 -19.70
N ASN A 429 0.80 -13.71 -20.16
CA ASN A 429 0.95 -12.36 -20.66
C ASN A 429 0.19 -12.10 -21.96
N ILE A 430 0.08 -13.05 -22.89
CA ILE A 430 -0.75 -12.95 -24.09
C ILE A 430 -2.23 -13.02 -23.72
N ALA A 431 -2.61 -13.98 -22.87
CA ALA A 431 -3.98 -14.19 -22.40
C ALA A 431 -4.57 -12.95 -21.69
N TYR A 432 -3.71 -12.04 -21.15
CA TYR A 432 -4.15 -10.79 -20.57
C TYR A 432 -4.95 -9.91 -21.55
N GLY A 433 -4.80 -10.09 -22.86
CA GLY A 433 -5.61 -9.43 -23.89
C GLY A 433 -7.08 -9.83 -23.86
N ARG A 434 -7.38 -11.09 -23.51
CA ARG A 434 -8.73 -11.66 -23.29
C ARG A 434 -8.59 -12.88 -22.38
N LEU A 435 -9.00 -12.73 -21.11
CA LEU A 435 -8.77 -13.75 -20.07
C LEU A 435 -9.47 -15.09 -20.33
N GLU A 436 -10.57 -15.07 -21.07
CA GLU A 436 -11.38 -16.25 -21.40
C GLU A 436 -11.00 -16.90 -22.74
N ALA A 437 -9.85 -16.49 -23.32
CA ALA A 437 -9.39 -17.03 -24.61
C ALA A 437 -8.98 -18.50 -24.48
N THR A 438 -9.28 -19.27 -25.53
CA THR A 438 -8.84 -20.68 -25.63
C THR A 438 -7.33 -20.74 -25.93
N GLU A 439 -6.73 -21.90 -25.70
CA GLU A 439 -5.32 -22.13 -26.03
C GLU A 439 -5.04 -21.92 -27.53
N GLU A 440 -5.94 -22.36 -28.38
CA GLU A 440 -5.83 -22.22 -29.85
C GLU A 440 -5.82 -20.75 -30.24
N GLU A 441 -6.68 -19.93 -29.62
CA GLU A 441 -6.74 -18.48 -29.86
C GLU A 441 -5.45 -17.77 -29.40
N ILE A 442 -4.91 -18.16 -28.23
CA ILE A 442 -3.65 -17.61 -27.72
C ILE A 442 -2.49 -17.94 -28.65
N LEU A 443 -2.38 -19.20 -29.13
CA LEU A 443 -1.35 -19.64 -30.06
C LEU A 443 -1.51 -18.95 -31.43
N ALA A 444 -2.73 -18.80 -31.92
CA ALA A 444 -2.99 -18.06 -33.17
C ALA A 444 -2.56 -16.58 -33.05
N ALA A 445 -2.88 -15.91 -31.95
CA ALA A 445 -2.46 -14.54 -31.70
C ALA A 445 -0.92 -14.42 -31.59
N ALA A 446 -0.27 -15.39 -30.95
CA ALA A 446 1.18 -15.47 -30.86
C ALA A 446 1.85 -15.65 -32.24
N SER A 447 1.30 -16.52 -33.08
CA SER A 447 1.78 -16.75 -34.45
C SER A 447 1.61 -15.49 -35.34
N MET A 448 0.46 -14.79 -35.25
CA MET A 448 0.27 -13.52 -35.94
C MET A 448 1.29 -12.44 -35.52
N ALA A 449 1.80 -12.50 -34.30
CA ALA A 449 2.88 -11.65 -33.80
C ALA A 449 4.29 -12.21 -34.09
N HIS A 450 4.41 -13.26 -34.88
CA HIS A 450 5.66 -13.95 -35.20
C HIS A 450 6.47 -14.41 -33.98
N LEU A 451 5.80 -14.95 -32.95
CA LEU A 451 6.45 -15.47 -31.74
C LEU A 451 6.87 -16.94 -31.85
N ASP A 452 6.46 -17.67 -32.91
CA ASP A 452 6.75 -19.11 -33.08
C ASP A 452 8.27 -19.41 -33.03
N GLY A 453 9.08 -18.62 -33.72
CA GLY A 453 10.54 -18.72 -33.71
C GLY A 453 11.18 -18.38 -32.36
N VAL A 454 10.49 -17.59 -31.53
CA VAL A 454 10.94 -17.27 -30.16
C VAL A 454 10.69 -18.47 -29.25
N PHE A 455 9.51 -19.07 -29.34
CA PHE A 455 9.15 -20.26 -28.55
C PHE A 455 10.03 -21.45 -28.84
N ALA A 456 10.38 -21.65 -30.12
CA ALA A 456 11.23 -22.76 -30.54
C ALA A 456 12.65 -22.73 -29.91
N GLN A 457 13.09 -21.57 -29.46
CA GLN A 457 14.39 -21.37 -28.81
C GLN A 457 14.32 -21.44 -27.28
N MET A 458 13.13 -21.62 -26.70
CA MET A 458 12.91 -21.63 -25.26
C MET A 458 12.57 -23.04 -24.76
N PRO A 459 13.16 -23.49 -23.63
CA PRO A 459 12.93 -24.87 -23.14
C PRO A 459 11.46 -25.20 -22.90
N ASP A 460 10.70 -24.23 -22.35
CA ASP A 460 9.29 -24.37 -21.97
C ASP A 460 8.34 -23.74 -23.01
N GLY A 461 8.85 -23.35 -24.20
CA GLY A 461 8.05 -22.73 -25.24
C GLY A 461 7.26 -21.50 -24.75
N ILE A 462 5.96 -21.48 -25.02
CA ILE A 462 5.05 -20.39 -24.61
C ILE A 462 4.85 -20.30 -23.07
N ASP A 463 5.13 -21.39 -22.33
CA ASP A 463 5.00 -21.45 -20.87
C ASP A 463 6.26 -20.97 -20.14
N THR A 464 7.25 -20.50 -20.88
CA THR A 464 8.49 -19.93 -20.33
C THR A 464 8.19 -18.78 -19.38
N GLN A 465 8.72 -18.88 -18.15
CA GLN A 465 8.61 -17.84 -17.12
C GLN A 465 9.55 -16.67 -17.42
N ILE A 466 9.01 -15.47 -17.58
CA ILE A 466 9.76 -14.30 -18.07
C ILE A 466 10.34 -13.41 -16.99
N GLY A 467 9.99 -13.65 -15.71
CA GLY A 467 10.46 -12.86 -14.58
C GLY A 467 9.81 -11.47 -14.49
N GLU A 468 10.29 -10.66 -13.54
CA GLU A 468 9.79 -9.29 -13.36
C GLU A 468 10.02 -8.43 -14.60
N ARG A 469 8.97 -7.74 -15.06
CA ARG A 469 8.97 -6.89 -16.26
C ARG A 469 9.55 -7.57 -17.50
N GLY A 470 9.48 -8.91 -17.57
CA GLY A 470 9.98 -9.66 -18.71
C GLY A 470 11.51 -9.55 -18.91
N VAL A 471 12.29 -9.50 -17.83
CA VAL A 471 13.75 -9.30 -17.89
C VAL A 471 14.48 -10.31 -18.76
N LYS A 472 13.91 -11.51 -18.94
CA LYS A 472 14.47 -12.57 -19.77
C LYS A 472 14.21 -12.41 -21.28
N LEU A 473 13.39 -11.45 -21.68
CA LEU A 473 13.04 -11.19 -23.07
C LEU A 473 13.80 -9.99 -23.62
N SER A 474 14.20 -10.05 -24.89
CA SER A 474 14.71 -8.86 -25.60
C SER A 474 13.59 -7.84 -25.82
N GLY A 475 13.95 -6.56 -26.10
CA GLY A 475 12.99 -5.50 -26.39
C GLY A 475 12.00 -5.87 -27.50
N GLY A 476 12.49 -6.46 -28.60
CA GLY A 476 11.64 -6.90 -29.70
C GLY A 476 10.74 -8.10 -29.35
N GLN A 477 11.19 -8.99 -28.47
CA GLN A 477 10.36 -10.09 -27.98
C GLN A 477 9.23 -9.56 -27.09
N LYS A 478 9.52 -8.60 -26.18
CA LYS A 478 8.49 -7.93 -25.36
C LYS A 478 7.43 -7.26 -26.22
N GLN A 479 7.87 -6.53 -27.25
CA GLN A 479 6.94 -5.87 -28.17
C GLN A 479 6.06 -6.87 -28.92
N ARG A 480 6.62 -7.98 -29.41
CA ARG A 480 5.81 -9.03 -30.05
C ARG A 480 4.78 -9.64 -29.11
N VAL A 481 5.10 -9.82 -27.81
CA VAL A 481 4.11 -10.23 -26.81
C VAL A 481 3.00 -9.18 -26.65
N ALA A 482 3.33 -7.89 -26.61
CA ALA A 482 2.32 -6.81 -26.56
C ALA A 482 1.43 -6.79 -27.81
N ILE A 483 2.01 -7.02 -28.99
CA ILE A 483 1.26 -7.11 -30.24
C ILE A 483 0.35 -8.35 -30.24
N ALA A 484 0.82 -9.51 -29.72
CA ALA A 484 0.00 -10.70 -29.58
C ALA A 484 -1.22 -10.44 -28.64
N ARG A 485 -1.04 -9.69 -27.54
CA ARG A 485 -2.17 -9.21 -26.71
C ARG A 485 -3.22 -8.46 -27.53
N MET A 486 -2.79 -7.62 -28.47
CA MET A 486 -3.70 -6.83 -29.31
C MET A 486 -4.39 -7.67 -30.37
N PHE A 487 -3.72 -8.66 -30.97
CA PHE A 487 -4.38 -9.64 -31.84
C PHE A 487 -5.48 -10.42 -31.10
N LEU A 488 -5.19 -10.84 -29.87
CA LEU A 488 -6.15 -11.57 -29.04
C LEU A 488 -7.33 -10.70 -28.59
N LYS A 489 -7.06 -9.43 -28.20
CA LYS A 489 -8.09 -8.45 -27.82
C LYS A 489 -8.97 -8.06 -29.01
N ASN A 490 -8.39 -7.94 -30.20
CA ASN A 490 -9.05 -7.62 -31.47
C ASN A 490 -9.91 -6.32 -31.43
N PRO A 491 -9.38 -5.18 -30.98
CA PRO A 491 -10.15 -3.94 -30.86
C PRO A 491 -10.34 -3.23 -32.21
N PRO A 492 -11.46 -2.49 -32.44
CA PRO A 492 -11.68 -1.72 -33.67
C PRO A 492 -10.81 -0.46 -33.78
N ILE A 493 -10.33 0.07 -32.66
CA ILE A 493 -9.48 1.27 -32.60
C ILE A 493 -8.13 0.90 -32.01
N LEU A 494 -7.04 1.36 -32.65
CA LEU A 494 -5.67 1.10 -32.23
C LEU A 494 -4.90 2.40 -32.01
N ILE A 495 -4.10 2.42 -30.93
CA ILE A 495 -3.10 3.45 -30.66
C ILE A 495 -1.74 2.75 -30.64
N LEU A 496 -0.83 3.15 -31.50
CA LEU A 496 0.51 2.59 -31.64
C LEU A 496 1.53 3.67 -31.26
N ASP A 497 2.17 3.53 -30.10
CA ASP A 497 3.18 4.49 -29.63
C ASP A 497 4.57 3.91 -29.86
N GLU A 498 5.30 4.47 -30.80
CA GLU A 498 6.71 4.21 -31.18
C GLU A 498 7.23 2.77 -30.95
N ALA A 499 6.54 1.81 -31.53
CA ALA A 499 6.81 0.38 -31.30
C ALA A 499 8.20 -0.15 -31.80
N THR A 500 9.14 0.70 -32.27
CA THR A 500 10.38 0.21 -32.95
C THR A 500 11.67 0.96 -32.60
N SER A 501 11.70 1.85 -31.63
CA SER A 501 12.78 2.85 -31.43
C SER A 501 14.16 2.31 -31.00
N ALA A 502 14.28 1.06 -30.54
CA ALA A 502 15.53 0.50 -29.99
C ALA A 502 15.87 -0.90 -30.53
N LEU A 503 15.42 -1.23 -31.77
CA LEU A 503 15.53 -2.58 -32.31
C LEU A 503 16.51 -2.64 -33.51
N ASP A 504 17.07 -3.83 -33.72
CA ASP A 504 17.79 -4.14 -34.94
C ASP A 504 16.85 -4.18 -36.15
N THR A 505 17.40 -3.93 -37.34
CA THR A 505 16.63 -3.73 -38.58
C THR A 505 15.76 -4.97 -38.93
N GLU A 506 16.22 -6.19 -38.67
CA GLU A 506 15.48 -7.41 -38.97
C GLU A 506 14.27 -7.54 -38.04
N THR A 507 14.46 -7.38 -36.74
CA THR A 507 13.39 -7.38 -35.74
C THR A 507 12.38 -6.26 -35.99
N GLU A 508 12.85 -5.06 -36.38
CA GLU A 508 11.97 -3.94 -36.75
C GLU A 508 11.05 -4.27 -37.92
N GLN A 509 11.58 -4.90 -38.98
CA GLN A 509 10.77 -5.34 -40.13
C GLN A 509 9.67 -6.33 -39.76
N VAL A 510 10.00 -7.32 -38.90
CA VAL A 510 9.03 -8.32 -38.42
C VAL A 510 7.92 -7.65 -37.61
N ILE A 511 8.28 -6.74 -36.71
CA ILE A 511 7.32 -6.01 -35.89
C ILE A 511 6.43 -5.11 -36.75
N GLN A 512 7.02 -4.38 -37.71
CA GLN A 512 6.27 -3.52 -38.62
C GLN A 512 5.26 -4.31 -39.46
N LYS A 513 5.64 -5.51 -39.93
CA LYS A 513 4.73 -6.40 -40.63
C LYS A 513 3.55 -6.84 -39.74
N SER A 514 3.81 -7.19 -38.47
CA SER A 514 2.77 -7.54 -37.51
C SER A 514 1.84 -6.36 -37.22
N LEU A 515 2.40 -5.15 -37.04
CA LEU A 515 1.62 -3.93 -36.81
C LEU A 515 0.76 -3.56 -38.03
N ASN A 516 1.30 -3.67 -39.24
CA ASN A 516 0.55 -3.43 -40.48
C ASN A 516 -0.60 -4.43 -40.64
N THR A 517 -0.38 -5.70 -40.24
CA THR A 517 -1.42 -6.72 -40.25
C THR A 517 -2.49 -6.41 -39.20
N LEU A 518 -2.07 -5.98 -38.03
CA LEU A 518 -2.95 -5.60 -36.93
C LEU A 518 -3.81 -4.37 -37.28
N ALA A 519 -3.25 -3.37 -37.98
CA ALA A 519 -3.93 -2.15 -38.35
C ALA A 519 -5.00 -2.33 -39.46
N LYS A 520 -4.94 -3.41 -40.25
CA LYS A 520 -5.88 -3.66 -41.35
C LYS A 520 -7.34 -3.66 -40.87
N GLY A 521 -8.15 -2.80 -41.50
CA GLY A 521 -9.59 -2.68 -41.21
C GLY A 521 -9.94 -2.02 -39.89
N ARG A 522 -8.96 -1.40 -39.21
CA ARG A 522 -9.14 -0.70 -37.92
C ARG A 522 -8.77 0.77 -38.05
N THR A 523 -9.46 1.59 -37.26
CA THR A 523 -9.05 3.00 -37.12
C THR A 523 -7.78 3.04 -36.27
N THR A 524 -6.69 3.55 -36.84
CA THR A 524 -5.36 3.46 -36.21
C THR A 524 -4.72 4.82 -36.05
N MET A 525 -4.30 5.15 -34.84
CA MET A 525 -3.53 6.33 -34.47
C MET A 525 -2.08 5.92 -34.21
N ILE A 526 -1.12 6.45 -34.93
CA ILE A 526 0.31 6.13 -34.82
C ILE A 526 1.06 7.35 -34.29
N ILE A 527 1.72 7.23 -33.14
CA ILE A 527 2.66 8.24 -32.67
C ILE A 527 4.02 7.89 -33.26
N ALA A 528 4.49 8.71 -34.18
CA ALA A 528 5.70 8.39 -34.93
C ALA A 528 6.88 9.26 -34.48
N HIS A 529 7.94 8.59 -34.10
CA HIS A 529 9.27 9.19 -33.88
C HIS A 529 10.24 8.86 -35.02
N ARG A 530 9.95 7.82 -35.82
CA ARG A 530 10.68 7.48 -37.04
C ARG A 530 9.79 7.66 -38.27
N LEU A 531 10.24 8.52 -39.17
CA LEU A 531 9.50 8.84 -40.43
C LEU A 531 9.39 7.63 -41.37
N ALA A 532 10.26 6.62 -41.25
CA ALA A 532 10.13 5.39 -42.03
C ALA A 532 8.83 4.62 -41.73
N SER A 533 8.33 4.70 -40.50
CA SER A 533 7.12 3.99 -40.05
C SER A 533 5.82 4.60 -40.59
N ILE A 534 5.84 5.83 -41.05
CA ILE A 534 4.64 6.60 -41.42
C ILE A 534 4.36 6.67 -42.94
N LYS A 535 5.25 6.15 -43.79
CA LYS A 535 5.03 6.15 -45.25
C LYS A 535 3.75 5.38 -45.67
N HIS A 536 3.24 4.53 -44.84
CA HIS A 536 2.04 3.73 -45.07
C HIS A 536 0.78 4.31 -44.38
N ALA A 537 0.91 5.43 -43.66
CA ALA A 537 -0.24 6.11 -43.09
C ALA A 537 -1.11 6.76 -44.19
N THR A 538 -2.42 6.62 -44.06
CA THR A 538 -3.38 7.25 -44.97
C THR A 538 -3.27 8.77 -44.92
N ARG A 539 -3.02 9.30 -43.72
CA ARG A 539 -2.85 10.72 -43.47
C ARG A 539 -1.81 10.96 -42.36
N ILE A 540 -1.05 12.01 -42.53
CA ILE A 540 -0.08 12.49 -41.53
C ILE A 540 -0.61 13.80 -40.97
N VAL A 541 -0.54 13.96 -39.65
CA VAL A 541 -0.93 15.14 -38.90
C VAL A 541 0.31 15.67 -38.16
N VAL A 542 0.70 16.89 -38.43
CA VAL A 542 1.83 17.58 -37.79
C VAL A 542 1.31 18.34 -36.58
N VAL A 543 1.74 17.95 -35.40
CA VAL A 543 1.37 18.56 -34.13
C VAL A 543 2.51 19.44 -33.62
N SER A 544 2.19 20.68 -33.28
CA SER A 544 3.10 21.65 -32.66
C SER A 544 2.53 22.15 -31.33
N ALA A 545 3.26 23.06 -30.65
CA ALA A 545 2.77 23.74 -29.47
C ALA A 545 1.50 24.58 -29.72
N ASP A 546 1.29 25.02 -30.95
CA ASP A 546 0.13 25.84 -31.37
C ASP A 546 -1.05 24.99 -31.88
N GLY A 547 -0.98 23.67 -31.81
CA GLY A 547 -2.01 22.76 -32.30
C GLY A 547 -1.60 22.02 -33.58
N ILE A 548 -2.57 21.68 -34.43
CA ILE A 548 -2.34 21.00 -35.72
C ILE A 548 -1.95 22.03 -36.76
N VAL A 549 -0.71 21.93 -37.26
CA VAL A 549 -0.18 22.93 -38.25
C VAL A 549 -0.28 22.45 -39.70
N GLU A 550 -0.19 21.15 -39.93
CA GLU A 550 -0.30 20.56 -41.27
C GLU A 550 -0.96 19.18 -41.21
N GLN A 551 -1.70 18.84 -42.25
CA GLN A 551 -2.22 17.49 -42.44
C GLN A 551 -2.31 17.17 -43.96
N GLY A 552 -2.07 15.90 -44.31
CA GLY A 552 -2.09 15.41 -45.68
C GLY A 552 -1.36 14.09 -45.87
N THR A 553 -1.23 13.62 -47.11
CA THR A 553 -0.40 12.47 -47.45
C THR A 553 1.09 12.84 -47.42
N HIS A 554 1.96 11.84 -47.37
CA HIS A 554 3.41 12.05 -47.41
C HIS A 554 3.83 12.91 -48.59
N GLU A 555 3.34 12.57 -49.80
CA GLU A 555 3.67 13.25 -51.02
C GLU A 555 3.19 14.72 -51.03
N ALA A 556 1.96 14.96 -50.57
CA ALA A 556 1.39 16.30 -50.52
C ALA A 556 2.16 17.21 -49.52
N LEU A 557 2.52 16.69 -48.35
CA LEU A 557 3.26 17.44 -47.35
C LEU A 557 4.72 17.67 -47.74
N MET A 558 5.36 16.75 -48.45
CA MET A 558 6.69 16.92 -49.02
C MET A 558 6.70 18.00 -50.09
N ALA A 559 5.67 18.00 -50.97
CA ALA A 559 5.53 19.00 -52.02
C ALA A 559 5.24 20.41 -51.48
N LYS A 560 4.49 20.49 -50.36
CA LYS A 560 4.17 21.76 -49.68
C LYS A 560 5.41 22.45 -49.10
N GLY A 561 6.46 21.68 -48.72
CA GLY A 561 7.72 22.24 -48.23
C GLY A 561 7.63 22.88 -46.84
N GLY A 562 6.61 22.55 -46.06
CA GLY A 562 6.34 23.15 -44.75
C GLY A 562 6.98 22.46 -43.57
N ALA A 563 6.30 22.46 -42.39
CA ALA A 563 6.78 21.90 -41.13
C ALA A 563 7.09 20.40 -41.21
N TYR A 564 6.27 19.64 -41.96
CA TYR A 564 6.53 18.21 -42.18
C TYR A 564 7.85 17.97 -42.90
N ARG A 565 8.11 18.73 -44.00
CA ARG A 565 9.36 18.58 -44.75
C ARG A 565 10.57 18.94 -43.92
N ALA A 566 10.48 20.00 -43.13
CA ALA A 566 11.57 20.38 -42.21
C ALA A 566 11.90 19.27 -41.20
N LEU A 567 10.88 18.61 -40.61
CA LEU A 567 11.05 17.45 -39.71
C LEU A 567 11.67 16.26 -40.47
N TYR A 568 11.20 15.98 -41.69
CA TYR A 568 11.71 14.92 -42.55
C TYR A 568 13.19 15.12 -42.89
N ASP A 569 13.53 16.31 -43.39
CA ASP A 569 14.92 16.64 -43.74
C ASP A 569 15.88 16.62 -42.55
N ALA A 570 15.42 17.05 -41.36
CA ALA A 570 16.22 17.02 -40.14
C ALA A 570 16.54 15.58 -39.71
N GLN A 571 15.63 14.62 -39.92
CA GLN A 571 15.81 13.21 -39.52
C GLN A 571 16.66 12.40 -40.51
N PHE A 572 16.71 12.80 -41.80
CA PHE A 572 17.48 12.13 -42.85
C PHE A 572 18.83 12.78 -43.17
N ARG A 573 19.12 13.99 -42.63
CA ARG A 573 20.40 14.66 -42.79
C ARG A 573 21.38 14.39 -41.63
N SER A 574 20.93 13.70 -40.56
CA SER A 574 21.76 13.19 -39.50
C SER A 574 22.07 11.70 -39.73
#